data_5932640f3aede809609b759f12ff8bdd
#
_entry.id   5932640f3aede809609b759f12ff8bdd
#
_cell.length_a   1.000
_cell.length_b   1.000
_cell.length_c   1.000
_cell.angle_alpha   90.00
_cell.angle_beta   90.00
_cell.angle_gamma   90.00
#
_symmetry.space_group_name_H-M   'P 1'
#
loop_
_entity.id
_entity.type
_entity.pdbx_description
1 polymer ?
#
loop_
_entity_poly.entity_id
_entity_poly.type
_entity_poly.pdbx_seq_one_letter_code
_entity_poly.pdbx_strand_id
1 'polypeptide(L)'
;MYLILGVGDVGLEVAERLRRQGREVGFAVTDSRQASLLSGRAFKVERWDPAGELPQVFREAEALVVASQDLPSAEEMLKVIGERKKDLPPVLALVPDELFELDFKEKGADMVLPLSQLLADRLLGALEDLECMRQERELRRLLLSRKGRMLVVMQVNPDPDALASAAALKKYARAFGMEADLSCAGEVGGYYQNRVMRNLLELELLNLRAVDFEKYSIIALVDVSTHSGSALPKEIFPTVVIDHHSVPASEVQGKFKDIRITGATSTLLAKYLWCGGVEVDPTLAAALAMGIVTDTLYFTRGVTRLDLEVFQQLLEKADLDLLRSLHSPLLSKSAFDSLASALKRAKIVENCFLVNLGEIEDSEAVPQIADFLLQ
;
A
#
# COMPACT_ATOMS: atom_id res chain seq x y z
N MET A 1 11.65 9.41 30.35
CA MET A 1 12.67 10.10 29.50
C MET A 1 13.43 9.07 28.68
N TYR A 2 13.68 9.32 27.38
CA TYR A 2 14.62 8.52 26.57
C TYR A 2 16.04 9.05 26.76
N LEU A 3 17.03 8.17 26.95
CA LEU A 3 18.42 8.55 27.11
C LEU A 3 19.25 8.05 25.92
N ILE A 4 19.84 8.99 25.18
CA ILE A 4 20.67 8.71 24.01
C ILE A 4 22.14 8.74 24.41
N LEU A 5 22.85 7.66 24.12
CA LEU A 5 24.27 7.51 24.42
C LEU A 5 25.12 7.74 23.19
N GLY A 6 26.04 8.67 23.32
CA GLY A 6 26.84 9.16 22.20
C GLY A 6 26.15 10.24 21.37
N VAL A 7 26.91 10.87 20.51
CA VAL A 7 26.41 11.94 19.59
C VAL A 7 26.69 11.52 18.17
N GLY A 8 25.62 11.12 17.49
CA GLY A 8 25.61 10.89 16.05
C GLY A 8 24.49 11.69 15.41
N ASP A 9 24.59 11.95 14.11
CA ASP A 9 23.56 12.68 13.36
C ASP A 9 22.18 12.02 13.50
N VAL A 10 22.12 10.68 13.46
CA VAL A 10 20.88 9.92 13.65
C VAL A 10 20.33 10.09 15.06
N GLY A 11 21.18 9.97 16.09
CA GLY A 11 20.77 10.16 17.49
C GLY A 11 20.21 11.56 17.76
N LEU A 12 20.82 12.58 17.17
CA LEU A 12 20.34 13.96 17.28
C LEU A 12 19.00 14.18 16.58
N GLU A 13 18.83 13.66 15.36
CA GLU A 13 17.56 13.77 14.63
C GLU A 13 16.43 13.02 15.37
N VAL A 14 16.71 11.84 15.91
CA VAL A 14 15.76 11.08 16.74
C VAL A 14 15.37 11.88 17.98
N ALA A 15 16.34 12.49 18.68
CA ALA A 15 16.07 13.33 19.85
C ALA A 15 15.15 14.52 19.51
N GLU A 16 15.42 15.21 18.40
CA GLU A 16 14.60 16.35 17.98
C GLU A 16 13.16 15.92 17.63
N ARG A 17 12.98 14.79 16.97
CA ARG A 17 11.66 14.25 16.65
C ARG A 17 10.88 13.84 17.89
N LEU A 18 11.51 13.13 18.82
CA LEU A 18 10.89 12.76 20.10
C LEU A 18 10.47 14.00 20.89
N ARG A 19 11.31 15.03 20.93
CA ARG A 19 10.98 16.30 21.58
C ARG A 19 9.78 17.01 20.94
N ARG A 20 9.69 17.01 19.59
CA ARG A 20 8.50 17.54 18.88
C ARG A 20 7.22 16.78 19.20
N GLN A 21 7.33 15.50 19.55
CA GLN A 21 6.21 14.67 20.02
C GLN A 21 5.88 14.84 21.50
N GLY A 22 6.56 15.78 22.20
CA GLY A 22 6.36 16.02 23.62
C GLY A 22 7.03 14.99 24.55
N ARG A 23 7.93 14.14 24.00
CA ARG A 23 8.68 13.17 24.79
C ARG A 23 9.92 13.83 25.42
N GLU A 24 10.21 13.45 26.64
CA GLU A 24 11.42 13.89 27.34
C GLU A 24 12.63 13.09 26.86
N VAL A 25 13.70 13.79 26.44
CA VAL A 25 14.92 13.19 25.89
C VAL A 25 16.15 13.85 26.52
N GLY A 26 17.12 13.01 26.89
CA GLY A 26 18.43 13.44 27.35
C GLY A 26 19.54 12.71 26.60
N PHE A 27 20.75 13.22 26.76
CA PHE A 27 21.95 12.60 26.22
C PHE A 27 22.91 12.21 27.35
N ALA A 28 23.60 11.08 27.17
CA ALA A 28 24.74 10.72 27.98
C ALA A 28 25.98 10.65 27.09
N VAL A 29 27.00 11.43 27.44
CA VAL A 29 28.21 11.60 26.62
C VAL A 29 29.47 11.47 27.45
N THR A 30 30.54 11.00 26.84
CA THR A 30 31.87 10.89 27.48
C THR A 30 32.72 12.12 27.22
N ASP A 31 32.50 12.82 26.12
CA ASP A 31 33.30 13.99 25.70
C ASP A 31 32.67 15.32 26.14
N SER A 32 33.49 16.21 26.71
CA SER A 32 33.08 17.53 27.16
C SER A 32 32.66 18.47 26.01
N ARG A 33 33.25 18.33 24.81
CA ARG A 33 32.87 19.13 23.63
C ARG A 33 31.47 18.76 23.16
N GLN A 34 31.16 17.47 23.13
CA GLN A 34 29.81 16.97 22.81
C GLN A 34 28.78 17.47 23.82
N ALA A 35 29.14 17.44 25.13
CA ALA A 35 28.26 17.97 26.18
C ALA A 35 27.91 19.42 25.97
N SER A 36 28.91 20.25 25.66
CA SER A 36 28.73 21.72 25.43
C SER A 36 27.82 21.96 24.19
N LEU A 37 28.01 21.22 23.11
CA LEU A 37 27.25 21.36 21.90
C LEU A 37 25.77 21.01 22.11
N LEU A 38 25.47 19.93 22.84
CA LEU A 38 24.10 19.48 23.13
C LEU A 38 23.39 20.39 24.12
N SER A 39 24.11 20.88 25.14
CA SER A 39 23.58 21.88 26.08
C SER A 39 23.20 23.17 25.39
N GLY A 40 23.99 23.61 24.39
CA GLY A 40 23.65 24.76 23.54
C GLY A 40 22.37 24.58 22.72
N ARG A 41 21.93 23.36 22.51
CA ARG A 41 20.65 22.99 21.87
C ARG A 41 19.49 22.72 22.84
N ALA A 42 19.69 23.06 24.13
CA ALA A 42 18.71 22.88 25.21
C ALA A 42 18.28 21.42 25.46
N PHE A 43 19.21 20.48 25.27
CA PHE A 43 19.00 19.10 25.74
C PHE A 43 19.53 18.95 27.16
N LYS A 44 18.92 18.01 27.92
CA LYS A 44 19.50 17.52 29.17
C LYS A 44 20.70 16.65 28.83
N VAL A 45 21.83 16.94 29.43
CA VAL A 45 23.08 16.24 29.13
C VAL A 45 23.74 15.76 30.41
N GLU A 46 23.97 14.47 30.47
CA GLU A 46 24.73 13.80 31.52
C GLU A 46 26.12 13.45 31.01
N ARG A 47 27.13 13.83 31.75
CA ARG A 47 28.52 13.42 31.48
C ARG A 47 28.81 12.15 32.30
N TRP A 48 29.32 11.15 31.65
CA TRP A 48 29.69 9.91 32.34
C TRP A 48 30.99 9.32 31.82
N ASP A 49 31.62 8.52 32.66
CA ASP A 49 32.82 7.78 32.32
C ASP A 49 32.50 6.30 32.28
N PRO A 50 32.72 5.60 31.14
CA PRO A 50 32.48 4.16 31.03
C PRO A 50 33.23 3.33 32.08
N ALA A 51 34.39 3.81 32.54
CA ALA A 51 35.16 3.16 33.60
C ALA A 51 34.60 3.39 35.02
N GLY A 52 33.67 4.34 35.17
CA GLY A 52 33.08 4.76 36.44
C GLY A 52 31.76 4.07 36.76
N GLU A 53 31.06 4.60 37.79
CA GLU A 53 29.70 4.19 38.10
C GLU A 53 28.72 4.76 37.09
N LEU A 54 27.66 3.97 36.75
CA LEU A 54 26.58 4.46 35.89
C LEU A 54 25.78 5.52 36.65
N PRO A 55 25.58 6.72 36.04
CA PRO A 55 24.71 7.74 36.60
C PRO A 55 23.29 7.22 36.81
N GLN A 56 22.62 7.74 37.85
CA GLN A 56 21.25 7.33 38.18
C GLN A 56 20.26 7.51 37.03
N VAL A 57 20.46 8.50 36.16
CA VAL A 57 19.63 8.80 34.99
C VAL A 57 19.50 7.61 34.04
N PHE A 58 20.48 6.69 33.99
CA PHE A 58 20.42 5.49 33.17
C PHE A 58 19.33 4.51 33.68
N ARG A 59 19.13 4.43 34.99
CA ARG A 59 18.10 3.57 35.61
C ARG A 59 16.71 4.20 35.53
N GLU A 60 16.65 5.51 35.56
CA GLU A 60 15.38 6.28 35.51
C GLU A 60 14.85 6.48 34.09
N ALA A 61 15.64 6.16 33.07
CA ALA A 61 15.23 6.26 31.68
C ALA A 61 14.17 5.21 31.32
N GLU A 62 13.30 5.53 30.37
CA GLU A 62 12.35 4.58 29.78
C GLU A 62 13.03 3.60 28.81
N ALA A 63 14.07 4.07 28.13
CA ALA A 63 14.95 3.29 27.27
C ALA A 63 16.31 3.99 27.09
N LEU A 64 17.32 3.19 26.81
CA LEU A 64 18.65 3.63 26.41
C LEU A 64 18.82 3.43 24.92
N VAL A 65 19.35 4.44 24.21
CA VAL A 65 19.60 4.37 22.78
C VAL A 65 21.09 4.61 22.52
N VAL A 66 21.83 3.60 22.14
CA VAL A 66 23.25 3.71 21.77
C VAL A 66 23.32 4.14 20.30
N ALA A 67 23.66 5.42 20.08
CA ALA A 67 23.66 6.07 18.76
C ALA A 67 25.01 6.77 18.46
N SER A 68 26.10 6.16 18.85
CA SER A 68 27.44 6.65 18.53
C SER A 68 27.77 6.40 17.05
N GLN A 69 28.40 7.38 16.39
CA GLN A 69 28.95 7.19 15.04
C GLN A 69 30.24 6.36 15.06
N ASP A 70 30.93 6.36 16.19
CA ASP A 70 32.15 5.60 16.40
C ASP A 70 31.81 4.22 16.97
N LEU A 71 32.08 3.19 16.18
CA LEU A 71 31.75 1.82 16.53
C LEU A 71 32.47 1.33 17.80
N PRO A 72 33.81 1.56 17.99
CA PRO A 72 34.50 1.23 19.21
C PRO A 72 33.86 1.86 20.47
N SER A 73 33.48 3.13 20.38
CA SER A 73 32.79 3.82 21.51
C SER A 73 31.42 3.20 21.80
N ALA A 74 30.66 2.80 20.76
CA ALA A 74 29.38 2.15 20.93
C ALA A 74 29.55 0.78 21.62
N GLU A 75 30.54 0.01 21.21
CA GLU A 75 30.89 -1.28 21.82
C GLU A 75 31.29 -1.17 23.29
N GLU A 76 32.14 -0.20 23.61
CA GLU A 76 32.55 0.10 24.98
C GLU A 76 31.36 0.45 25.88
N MET A 77 30.50 1.36 25.40
CA MET A 77 29.28 1.74 26.09
C MET A 77 28.37 0.53 26.36
N LEU A 78 28.15 -0.31 25.32
CA LEU A 78 27.31 -1.50 25.46
C LEU A 78 27.87 -2.52 26.40
N LYS A 79 29.17 -2.74 26.39
CA LYS A 79 29.82 -3.68 27.32
C LYS A 79 29.57 -3.30 28.78
N VAL A 80 29.75 -2.01 29.11
CA VAL A 80 29.49 -1.49 30.46
C VAL A 80 28.02 -1.60 30.85
N ILE A 81 27.11 -1.37 29.91
CA ILE A 81 25.67 -1.50 30.11
C ILE A 81 25.30 -2.97 30.31
N GLY A 82 25.82 -3.86 29.49
CA GLY A 82 25.54 -5.31 29.54
C GLY A 82 25.99 -5.97 30.86
N GLU A 83 27.14 -5.57 31.40
CA GLU A 83 27.62 -6.04 32.71
C GLU A 83 26.68 -5.67 33.87
N ARG A 84 25.86 -4.62 33.70
CA ARG A 84 24.95 -4.04 34.72
C ARG A 84 23.48 -4.13 34.33
N LYS A 85 23.13 -4.96 33.33
CA LYS A 85 21.83 -4.97 32.68
C LYS A 85 20.61 -5.21 33.59
N LYS A 86 20.79 -5.92 34.71
CA LYS A 86 19.66 -6.28 35.60
C LYS A 86 18.87 -5.08 36.13
N ASP A 87 19.53 -3.93 36.24
CA ASP A 87 18.94 -2.73 36.83
C ASP A 87 18.66 -1.63 35.80
N LEU A 88 18.77 -1.94 34.48
CA LEU A 88 18.66 -0.96 33.41
C LEU A 88 17.42 -1.20 32.56
N PRO A 89 16.86 -0.13 31.98
CA PRO A 89 15.76 -0.23 31.03
C PRO A 89 16.21 -0.89 29.71
N PRO A 90 15.27 -1.17 28.78
CA PRO A 90 15.59 -1.72 27.47
C PRO A 90 16.62 -0.88 26.71
N VAL A 91 17.52 -1.56 26.00
CA VAL A 91 18.64 -0.96 25.27
C VAL A 91 18.48 -1.21 23.78
N LEU A 92 18.40 -0.13 23.02
CA LEU A 92 18.44 -0.12 21.57
C LEU A 92 19.84 0.31 21.10
N ALA A 93 20.45 -0.44 20.19
CA ALA A 93 21.70 -0.05 19.57
C ALA A 93 21.57 0.17 18.06
N LEU A 94 22.17 1.21 17.53
CA LEU A 94 22.33 1.45 16.11
C LEU A 94 23.70 0.92 15.67
N VAL A 95 23.71 0.13 14.60
CA VAL A 95 24.94 -0.42 14.02
C VAL A 95 25.01 -0.10 12.53
N PRO A 96 26.23 -0.04 11.94
CA PRO A 96 26.37 0.24 10.52
C PRO A 96 25.65 -0.77 9.62
N ASP A 97 25.81 -2.05 9.90
CA ASP A 97 25.23 -3.16 9.12
C ASP A 97 24.94 -4.39 10.00
N GLU A 98 24.34 -5.42 9.37
CA GLU A 98 23.90 -6.66 10.04
C GLU A 98 25.05 -7.51 10.63
N LEU A 99 26.29 -7.33 10.17
CA LEU A 99 27.43 -8.09 10.67
C LEU A 99 27.67 -7.85 12.17
N PHE A 100 27.25 -6.70 12.68
CA PHE A 100 27.39 -6.32 14.09
C PHE A 100 26.18 -6.70 14.94
N GLU A 101 25.09 -7.20 14.36
CA GLU A 101 23.83 -7.41 15.09
C GLU A 101 23.98 -8.42 16.23
N LEU A 102 24.61 -9.57 15.93
CA LEU A 102 24.77 -10.65 16.90
C LEU A 102 25.69 -10.22 18.04
N ASP A 103 26.82 -9.61 17.70
CA ASP A 103 27.84 -9.15 18.68
C ASP A 103 27.26 -8.08 19.63
N PHE A 104 26.46 -7.16 19.10
CA PHE A 104 25.82 -6.11 19.91
C PHE A 104 24.70 -6.65 20.80
N LYS A 105 23.97 -7.68 20.37
CA LYS A 105 23.00 -8.41 21.22
C LYS A 105 23.73 -9.14 22.36
N GLU A 106 24.83 -9.82 22.08
CA GLU A 106 25.63 -10.49 23.08
C GLU A 106 26.24 -9.52 24.11
N LYS A 107 26.60 -8.31 23.66
CA LYS A 107 27.11 -7.23 24.52
C LYS A 107 26.03 -6.54 25.35
N GLY A 108 24.75 -6.86 25.18
CA GLY A 108 23.67 -6.39 26.05
C GLY A 108 22.62 -5.52 25.41
N ALA A 109 22.61 -5.31 24.10
CA ALA A 109 21.48 -4.66 23.42
C ALA A 109 20.26 -5.61 23.39
N ASP A 110 19.09 -5.09 23.73
CA ASP A 110 17.82 -5.80 23.59
C ASP A 110 17.33 -5.77 22.15
N MET A 111 17.62 -4.67 21.45
CA MET A 111 17.30 -4.48 20.05
C MET A 111 18.50 -3.84 19.33
N VAL A 112 18.79 -4.34 18.14
CA VAL A 112 19.84 -3.79 17.27
C VAL A 112 19.22 -3.43 15.95
N LEU A 113 19.49 -2.21 15.46
CA LEU A 113 19.00 -1.70 14.18
C LEU A 113 20.18 -1.45 13.23
N PRO A 114 20.35 -2.28 12.20
CA PRO A 114 21.32 -2.03 11.13
C PRO A 114 20.90 -0.85 10.25
N LEU A 115 21.71 0.20 10.25
CA LEU A 115 21.42 1.43 9.48
C LEU A 115 21.41 1.18 7.97
N SER A 116 22.27 0.29 7.48
CA SER A 116 22.34 -0.07 6.06
C SER A 116 21.02 -0.64 5.55
N GLN A 117 20.35 -1.51 6.33
CA GLN A 117 19.04 -2.07 5.97
C GLN A 117 17.98 -0.99 5.94
N LEU A 118 17.88 -0.15 6.99
CA LEU A 118 16.90 0.92 7.06
C LEU A 118 17.05 1.91 5.90
N LEU A 119 18.30 2.23 5.52
CA LEU A 119 18.59 3.09 4.38
C LEU A 119 18.25 2.41 3.05
N ALA A 120 18.59 1.13 2.88
CA ALA A 120 18.28 0.38 1.68
C ALA A 120 16.77 0.29 1.45
N ASP A 121 15.99 -0.05 2.48
CA ASP A 121 14.53 -0.09 2.40
C ASP A 121 13.94 1.28 2.00
N ARG A 122 14.46 2.35 2.59
CA ARG A 122 14.00 3.71 2.26
C ARG A 122 14.38 4.13 0.85
N LEU A 123 15.58 3.76 0.39
CA LEU A 123 16.04 4.01 -0.97
C LEU A 123 15.23 3.22 -2.00
N LEU A 124 14.92 1.95 -1.74
CA LEU A 124 14.07 1.15 -2.63
C LEU A 124 12.69 1.79 -2.79
N GLY A 125 12.04 2.19 -1.70
CA GLY A 125 10.77 2.92 -1.79
C GLY A 125 10.88 4.23 -2.59
N ALA A 126 11.96 4.98 -2.43
CA ALA A 126 12.18 6.20 -3.21
C ALA A 126 12.42 5.91 -4.70
N LEU A 127 13.07 4.80 -5.05
CA LEU A 127 13.25 4.37 -6.45
C LEU A 127 11.91 3.97 -7.09
N GLU A 128 11.04 3.26 -6.35
CA GLU A 128 9.68 2.94 -6.79
C GLU A 128 8.85 4.22 -7.03
N ASP A 129 8.97 5.23 -6.17
CA ASP A 129 8.35 6.53 -6.36
C ASP A 129 8.86 7.25 -7.62
N LEU A 130 10.17 7.23 -7.86
CA LEU A 130 10.76 7.82 -9.07
C LEU A 130 10.30 7.10 -10.35
N GLU A 131 10.18 5.78 -10.31
CA GLU A 131 9.64 5.01 -11.43
C GLU A 131 8.19 5.40 -11.70
N CYS A 132 7.37 5.49 -10.66
CA CYS A 132 5.98 5.94 -10.78
C CYS A 132 5.88 7.35 -11.38
N MET A 133 6.71 8.29 -10.91
CA MET A 133 6.78 9.65 -11.47
C MET A 133 7.18 9.65 -12.95
N ARG A 134 8.09 8.76 -13.35
CA ARG A 134 8.51 8.62 -14.75
C ARG A 134 7.35 8.14 -15.61
N GLN A 135 6.67 7.08 -15.18
CA GLN A 135 5.51 6.52 -15.88
C GLN A 135 4.37 7.55 -15.96
N GLU A 136 4.07 8.22 -14.87
CA GLU A 136 3.04 9.29 -14.85
C GLU A 136 3.36 10.39 -15.88
N ARG A 137 4.60 10.87 -15.91
CA ARG A 137 5.01 11.91 -16.88
C ARG A 137 4.86 11.44 -18.32
N GLU A 138 5.13 10.18 -18.60
CA GLU A 138 4.98 9.60 -19.93
C GLU A 138 3.51 9.51 -20.32
N LEU A 139 2.63 9.01 -19.44
CA LEU A 139 1.19 8.99 -19.64
C LEU A 139 0.65 10.41 -19.85
N ARG A 140 0.99 11.36 -19.00
CA ARG A 140 0.57 12.75 -19.10
C ARG A 140 0.99 13.39 -20.44
N ARG A 141 2.23 13.17 -20.87
CA ARG A 141 2.69 13.65 -22.20
C ARG A 141 1.86 13.05 -23.33
N LEU A 142 1.54 11.76 -23.24
CA LEU A 142 0.69 11.10 -24.22
C LEU A 142 -0.71 11.74 -24.26
N LEU A 143 -1.34 11.96 -23.11
CA LEU A 143 -2.65 12.63 -23.02
C LEU A 143 -2.62 14.03 -23.61
N LEU A 144 -1.65 14.84 -23.21
CA LEU A 144 -1.50 16.22 -23.70
C LEU A 144 -1.15 16.31 -25.19
N SER A 145 -0.56 15.26 -25.77
CA SER A 145 -0.23 15.21 -27.20
C SER A 145 -1.41 14.86 -28.12
N ARG A 146 -2.55 14.46 -27.54
CA ARG A 146 -3.73 14.00 -28.26
C ARG A 146 -4.92 14.91 -27.97
N LYS A 147 -5.68 15.22 -29.02
CA LYS A 147 -6.99 15.88 -28.89
C LYS A 147 -8.09 14.85 -29.09
N GLY A 148 -9.18 14.98 -28.37
CA GLY A 148 -10.34 14.09 -28.48
C GLY A 148 -10.71 13.45 -27.15
N ARG A 149 -11.26 12.25 -27.22
CA ARG A 149 -11.76 11.50 -26.06
C ARG A 149 -10.93 10.23 -25.83
N MET A 150 -10.92 9.74 -24.63
CA MET A 150 -10.38 8.45 -24.25
C MET A 150 -11.52 7.44 -24.05
N LEU A 151 -11.35 6.23 -24.53
CA LEU A 151 -12.15 5.07 -24.10
C LEU A 151 -11.33 4.24 -23.14
N VAL A 152 -11.81 4.08 -21.92
CA VAL A 152 -11.23 3.17 -20.93
C VAL A 152 -11.99 1.86 -20.99
N VAL A 153 -11.31 0.79 -21.34
CA VAL A 153 -11.85 -0.56 -21.50
C VAL A 153 -11.34 -1.42 -20.37
N MET A 154 -12.26 -2.02 -19.64
CA MET A 154 -12.00 -2.97 -18.56
C MET A 154 -12.16 -4.41 -19.05
N GLN A 155 -11.86 -5.37 -18.19
CA GLN A 155 -12.16 -6.77 -18.39
C GLN A 155 -13.67 -7.01 -18.65
N VAL A 156 -14.01 -8.18 -19.20
CA VAL A 156 -15.40 -8.53 -19.61
C VAL A 156 -16.39 -8.39 -18.46
N ASN A 157 -16.02 -8.87 -17.29
CA ASN A 157 -16.82 -8.74 -16.06
C ASN A 157 -15.99 -7.99 -15.02
N PRO A 158 -16.01 -6.66 -15.03
CA PRO A 158 -15.15 -5.86 -14.18
C PRO A 158 -15.47 -6.09 -12.69
N ASP A 159 -14.43 -6.34 -11.91
CA ASP A 159 -14.46 -6.47 -10.46
C ASP A 159 -14.24 -5.10 -9.79
N PRO A 160 -14.17 -5.03 -8.45
CA PRO A 160 -13.96 -3.76 -7.76
C PRO A 160 -12.65 -3.07 -8.13
N ASP A 161 -11.57 -3.82 -8.41
CA ASP A 161 -10.29 -3.21 -8.81
C ASP A 161 -10.39 -2.57 -10.20
N ALA A 162 -10.95 -3.27 -11.18
CA ALA A 162 -11.19 -2.73 -12.52
C ALA A 162 -12.05 -1.47 -12.49
N LEU A 163 -13.15 -1.47 -11.72
CA LEU A 163 -14.06 -0.32 -11.61
C LEU A 163 -13.40 0.90 -10.96
N ALA A 164 -12.70 0.69 -9.84
CA ALA A 164 -12.01 1.77 -9.13
C ALA A 164 -10.86 2.35 -9.99
N SER A 165 -10.10 1.47 -10.62
CA SER A 165 -9.00 1.84 -11.51
C SER A 165 -9.49 2.61 -12.73
N ALA A 166 -10.58 2.18 -13.37
CA ALA A 166 -11.18 2.90 -14.50
C ALA A 166 -11.68 4.29 -14.09
N ALA A 167 -12.34 4.42 -12.92
CA ALA A 167 -12.76 5.71 -12.38
C ALA A 167 -11.57 6.62 -12.11
N ALA A 168 -10.50 6.08 -11.53
CA ALA A 168 -9.26 6.82 -11.26
C ALA A 168 -8.60 7.32 -12.56
N LEU A 169 -8.48 6.47 -13.59
CA LEU A 169 -7.92 6.88 -14.87
C LEU A 169 -8.79 7.92 -15.57
N LYS A 170 -10.13 7.79 -15.53
CA LYS A 170 -11.06 8.81 -16.04
C LYS A 170 -10.84 10.15 -15.35
N LYS A 171 -10.74 10.17 -14.02
CA LYS A 171 -10.48 11.38 -13.24
C LYS A 171 -9.11 11.98 -13.58
N TYR A 172 -8.09 11.13 -13.69
CA TYR A 172 -6.74 11.53 -14.09
C TYR A 172 -6.75 12.19 -15.49
N ALA A 173 -7.36 11.53 -16.49
CA ALA A 173 -7.44 12.06 -17.85
C ALA A 173 -8.15 13.41 -17.90
N ARG A 174 -9.26 13.56 -17.17
CA ARG A 174 -10.03 14.80 -17.08
C ARG A 174 -9.22 15.95 -16.47
N ALA A 175 -8.38 15.69 -15.48
CA ALA A 175 -7.50 16.69 -14.88
C ALA A 175 -6.51 17.28 -15.90
N PHE A 176 -6.18 16.52 -16.95
CA PHE A 176 -5.31 16.96 -18.05
C PHE A 176 -6.07 17.31 -19.33
N GLY A 177 -7.38 17.59 -19.20
CA GLY A 177 -8.19 18.12 -20.30
C GLY A 177 -8.70 17.08 -21.30
N MET A 178 -8.67 15.79 -20.96
CA MET A 178 -9.16 14.70 -21.81
C MET A 178 -10.40 14.05 -21.19
N GLU A 179 -11.55 14.20 -21.82
CA GLU A 179 -12.75 13.49 -21.42
C GLU A 179 -12.61 11.99 -21.71
N ALA A 180 -13.14 11.15 -20.79
CA ALA A 180 -13.06 9.71 -20.92
C ALA A 180 -14.41 9.04 -20.67
N ASP A 181 -14.72 8.05 -21.53
CA ASP A 181 -15.84 7.15 -21.37
C ASP A 181 -15.33 5.79 -20.89
N LEU A 182 -16.13 5.10 -20.09
CA LEU A 182 -15.80 3.80 -19.55
C LEU A 182 -16.60 2.71 -20.28
N SER A 183 -15.99 1.57 -20.53
CA SER A 183 -16.62 0.48 -21.27
C SER A 183 -16.18 -0.88 -20.81
N CYS A 184 -17.08 -1.86 -20.89
CA CYS A 184 -16.79 -3.28 -20.77
C CYS A 184 -17.69 -4.08 -21.73
N ALA A 185 -17.33 -5.32 -22.01
CA ALA A 185 -18.08 -6.17 -22.93
C ALA A 185 -19.22 -6.94 -22.26
N GLY A 186 -19.17 -7.11 -20.95
CA GLY A 186 -20.18 -7.79 -20.14
C GLY A 186 -21.08 -6.81 -19.39
N GLU A 187 -21.94 -7.38 -18.57
CA GLU A 187 -22.71 -6.61 -17.60
C GLU A 187 -21.94 -6.52 -16.29
N VAL A 188 -22.02 -5.35 -15.62
CA VAL A 188 -21.56 -5.21 -14.25
C VAL A 188 -22.60 -5.86 -13.35
N GLY A 189 -22.47 -7.15 -13.23
CA GLY A 189 -23.37 -8.00 -12.46
C GLY A 189 -22.57 -9.13 -11.79
N GLY A 190 -23.20 -9.97 -11.04
CA GLY A 190 -22.62 -11.17 -10.44
C GLY A 190 -22.25 -10.98 -8.98
N TYR A 191 -21.60 -9.87 -8.62
CA TYR A 191 -21.35 -9.53 -7.22
C TYR A 191 -22.04 -8.22 -6.85
N TYR A 192 -22.75 -8.24 -5.74
CA TYR A 192 -23.38 -7.04 -5.17
C TYR A 192 -22.39 -5.88 -5.03
N GLN A 193 -21.16 -6.17 -4.63
CA GLN A 193 -20.07 -5.21 -4.48
C GLN A 193 -19.81 -4.43 -5.76
N ASN A 194 -19.78 -5.07 -6.91
CA ASN A 194 -19.55 -4.44 -8.21
C ASN A 194 -20.66 -3.45 -8.56
N ARG A 195 -21.92 -3.83 -8.31
CA ARG A 195 -23.08 -2.92 -8.52
C ARG A 195 -23.07 -1.75 -7.58
N VAL A 196 -22.78 -1.99 -6.30
CA VAL A 196 -22.67 -0.92 -5.30
C VAL A 196 -21.57 0.04 -5.70
N MET A 197 -20.39 -0.48 -6.06
CA MET A 197 -19.26 0.35 -6.47
C MET A 197 -19.58 1.15 -7.74
N ARG A 198 -20.19 0.53 -8.75
CA ARG A 198 -20.62 1.22 -9.96
C ARG A 198 -21.57 2.39 -9.64
N ASN A 199 -22.59 2.14 -8.81
CA ASN A 199 -23.58 3.16 -8.44
C ASN A 199 -22.96 4.27 -7.61
N LEU A 200 -22.07 3.92 -6.70
CA LEU A 200 -21.40 4.83 -5.81
C LEU A 200 -20.46 5.80 -6.55
N LEU A 201 -19.73 5.28 -7.50
CA LEU A 201 -18.83 6.05 -8.35
C LEU A 201 -19.59 6.69 -9.53
N GLU A 202 -20.93 6.53 -9.60
CA GLU A 202 -21.77 7.04 -10.67
C GLU A 202 -21.23 6.69 -12.06
N LEU A 203 -20.79 5.41 -12.23
CA LEU A 203 -20.16 4.99 -13.47
C LEU A 203 -21.19 4.68 -14.55
N GLU A 204 -21.19 5.52 -15.58
CA GLU A 204 -21.85 5.22 -16.84
C GLU A 204 -20.94 4.34 -17.69
N LEU A 205 -21.38 3.12 -17.94
CA LEU A 205 -20.61 2.12 -18.69
C LEU A 205 -21.24 1.90 -20.07
N LEU A 206 -20.44 2.10 -21.10
CA LEU A 206 -20.84 1.80 -22.48
C LEU A 206 -20.67 0.28 -22.74
N ASN A 207 -21.60 -0.28 -23.49
CA ASN A 207 -21.43 -1.62 -24.00
C ASN A 207 -20.36 -1.63 -25.10
N LEU A 208 -19.23 -2.28 -24.86
CA LEU A 208 -18.09 -2.30 -25.78
C LEU A 208 -18.46 -2.74 -27.20
N ARG A 209 -19.44 -3.65 -27.34
CA ARG A 209 -19.90 -4.15 -28.62
C ARG A 209 -20.64 -3.10 -29.49
N ALA A 210 -21.12 -2.02 -28.85
CA ALA A 210 -21.85 -0.94 -29.50
C ALA A 210 -21.02 0.35 -29.63
N VAL A 211 -19.75 0.30 -29.22
CA VAL A 211 -18.85 1.48 -29.24
C VAL A 211 -18.41 1.79 -30.67
N ASP A 212 -18.52 3.05 -31.04
CA ASP A 212 -17.88 3.61 -32.22
C ASP A 212 -16.45 4.07 -31.88
N PHE A 213 -15.46 3.24 -32.19
CA PHE A 213 -14.06 3.47 -31.82
C PHE A 213 -13.43 4.68 -32.52
N GLU A 214 -13.97 5.13 -33.65
CA GLU A 214 -13.44 6.29 -34.37
C GLU A 214 -13.61 7.61 -33.60
N LYS A 215 -14.50 7.62 -32.61
CA LYS A 215 -14.70 8.80 -31.73
C LYS A 215 -13.58 9.00 -30.71
N TYR A 216 -12.70 8.00 -30.55
CA TYR A 216 -11.69 8.00 -29.50
C TYR A 216 -10.29 8.12 -30.08
N SER A 217 -9.52 9.08 -29.58
CA SER A 217 -8.13 9.28 -29.95
C SER A 217 -7.17 8.40 -29.11
N ILE A 218 -7.64 7.94 -27.94
CA ILE A 218 -6.93 7.04 -27.04
C ILE A 218 -7.87 5.91 -26.63
N ILE A 219 -7.41 4.68 -26.75
CA ILE A 219 -8.05 3.49 -26.17
C ILE A 219 -7.13 2.99 -25.08
N ALA A 220 -7.62 2.93 -23.85
CA ALA A 220 -6.89 2.49 -22.68
C ALA A 220 -7.46 1.17 -22.17
N LEU A 221 -6.61 0.18 -21.97
CA LEU A 221 -6.93 -1.03 -21.20
C LEU A 221 -6.52 -0.80 -19.75
N VAL A 222 -7.42 -1.11 -18.83
CA VAL A 222 -7.18 -0.97 -17.38
C VAL A 222 -7.61 -2.25 -16.68
N ASP A 223 -6.73 -2.77 -15.84
CA ASP A 223 -6.89 -4.03 -15.13
C ASP A 223 -7.08 -5.23 -16.05
N VAL A 224 -6.60 -5.08 -17.25
CA VAL A 224 -6.55 -6.09 -18.30
C VAL A 224 -5.53 -5.65 -19.33
N SER A 225 -4.72 -6.57 -19.84
CA SER A 225 -3.66 -6.25 -20.79
C SER A 225 -3.81 -6.92 -22.17
N THR A 226 -4.84 -7.77 -22.32
CA THR A 226 -5.04 -8.54 -23.55
C THR A 226 -6.41 -8.30 -24.21
N HIS A 227 -6.46 -8.53 -25.52
CA HIS A 227 -7.72 -8.48 -26.26
C HIS A 227 -8.73 -9.52 -25.79
N SER A 228 -8.28 -10.72 -25.42
CA SER A 228 -9.15 -11.80 -24.95
C SER A 228 -9.80 -11.47 -23.62
N GLY A 229 -9.07 -10.88 -22.70
CA GLY A 229 -9.57 -10.49 -21.38
C GLY A 229 -10.55 -9.32 -21.44
N SER A 230 -10.31 -8.34 -22.35
CA SER A 230 -11.14 -7.16 -22.51
C SER A 230 -12.27 -7.34 -23.53
N ALA A 231 -12.23 -8.38 -24.36
CA ALA A 231 -13.05 -8.53 -25.57
C ALA A 231 -12.95 -7.36 -26.57
N LEU A 232 -11.85 -6.59 -26.52
CA LEU A 232 -11.55 -5.58 -27.51
C LEU A 232 -11.35 -6.25 -28.88
N PRO A 233 -11.96 -5.74 -29.98
CA PRO A 233 -11.72 -6.28 -31.31
C PRO A 233 -10.24 -6.30 -31.68
N LYS A 234 -9.78 -7.37 -32.35
CA LYS A 234 -8.35 -7.55 -32.66
C LYS A 234 -7.77 -6.45 -33.56
N GLU A 235 -8.61 -5.81 -34.31
CA GLU A 235 -8.27 -4.72 -35.25
C GLU A 235 -8.04 -3.40 -34.51
N ILE A 236 -8.51 -3.30 -33.27
CA ILE A 236 -8.39 -2.10 -32.44
C ILE A 236 -7.18 -2.24 -31.52
N PHE A 237 -6.20 -1.38 -31.73
CA PHE A 237 -4.96 -1.40 -30.94
C PHE A 237 -5.08 -0.44 -29.75
N PRO A 238 -4.88 -0.93 -28.51
CA PRO A 238 -4.85 -0.05 -27.35
C PRO A 238 -3.67 0.91 -27.42
N THR A 239 -3.89 2.14 -26.99
CA THR A 239 -2.84 3.16 -26.88
C THR A 239 -2.16 3.12 -25.52
N VAL A 240 -2.95 2.86 -24.47
CA VAL A 240 -2.53 2.82 -23.05
C VAL A 240 -2.91 1.45 -22.49
N VAL A 241 -2.01 0.85 -21.72
CA VAL A 241 -2.29 -0.37 -20.95
C VAL A 241 -1.72 -0.18 -19.55
N ILE A 242 -2.57 -0.28 -18.53
CA ILE A 242 -2.19 -0.23 -17.11
C ILE A 242 -2.80 -1.46 -16.45
N ASP A 243 -1.94 -2.36 -15.95
CA ASP A 243 -2.37 -3.65 -15.44
C ASP A 243 -1.35 -4.18 -14.42
N HIS A 244 -1.81 -5.02 -13.50
CA HIS A 244 -0.94 -5.68 -12.51
C HIS A 244 -0.78 -7.19 -12.79
N HIS A 245 -1.54 -7.74 -13.72
CA HIS A 245 -1.48 -9.15 -14.05
C HIS A 245 -0.18 -9.54 -14.76
N SER A 246 0.35 -10.71 -14.41
CA SER A 246 1.55 -11.26 -15.06
C SER A 246 1.19 -11.84 -16.43
N VAL A 247 1.45 -11.07 -17.47
CA VAL A 247 1.22 -11.49 -18.87
C VAL A 247 2.52 -11.40 -19.65
N PRO A 248 2.82 -12.35 -20.58
CA PRO A 248 3.99 -12.24 -21.41
C PRO A 248 4.04 -10.92 -22.18
N ALA A 249 5.15 -10.20 -22.12
CA ALA A 249 5.30 -8.89 -22.74
C ALA A 249 5.01 -8.88 -24.27
N SER A 250 5.14 -10.04 -24.94
CA SER A 250 4.81 -10.24 -26.35
C SER A 250 3.32 -10.19 -26.64
N GLU A 251 2.47 -10.42 -25.65
CA GLU A 251 1.01 -10.41 -25.80
C GLU A 251 0.42 -9.03 -25.55
N VAL A 252 1.19 -8.14 -24.93
CA VAL A 252 0.73 -6.80 -24.57
C VAL A 252 1.05 -5.81 -25.68
N GLN A 253 0.00 -5.21 -26.23
CA GLN A 253 0.10 -4.19 -27.25
C GLN A 253 -0.26 -2.82 -26.65
N GLY A 254 0.48 -1.78 -26.97
CA GLY A 254 0.22 -0.42 -26.48
C GLY A 254 1.42 0.48 -26.71
N LYS A 255 1.17 1.78 -26.90
CA LYS A 255 2.25 2.79 -26.97
C LYS A 255 2.80 3.11 -25.60
N PHE A 256 1.90 3.22 -24.62
CA PHE A 256 2.20 3.32 -23.21
C PHE A 256 1.80 2.02 -22.52
N LYS A 257 2.71 1.44 -21.76
CA LYS A 257 2.49 0.20 -21.03
C LYS A 257 3.06 0.33 -19.63
N ASP A 258 2.23 0.21 -18.62
CA ASP A 258 2.64 0.07 -17.25
C ASP A 258 2.04 -1.24 -16.68
N ILE A 259 2.86 -2.28 -16.72
CA ILE A 259 2.50 -3.60 -16.21
C ILE A 259 3.51 -3.94 -15.14
N ARG A 260 3.08 -3.84 -13.90
CA ARG A 260 3.91 -4.09 -12.72
C ARG A 260 3.25 -5.10 -11.80
N ILE A 261 4.07 -5.97 -11.23
CA ILE A 261 3.61 -6.93 -10.22
C ILE A 261 3.31 -6.15 -8.95
N THR A 262 2.04 -5.85 -8.75
CA THR A 262 1.45 -5.28 -7.53
C THR A 262 0.23 -6.11 -7.16
N GLY A 263 -0.33 -5.91 -5.97
CA GLY A 263 -1.53 -6.62 -5.54
C GLY A 263 -2.80 -6.20 -6.29
N ALA A 264 -2.81 -4.97 -6.86
CA ALA A 264 -3.97 -4.42 -7.55
C ALA A 264 -3.58 -3.29 -8.52
N THR A 265 -4.34 -3.10 -9.58
CA THR A 265 -4.21 -1.95 -10.50
C THR A 265 -4.61 -0.64 -9.80
N SER A 266 -5.51 -0.68 -8.82
CA SER A 266 -5.86 0.45 -7.95
C SER A 266 -4.63 1.05 -7.26
N THR A 267 -3.65 0.25 -6.89
CA THR A 267 -2.37 0.70 -6.33
C THR A 267 -1.63 1.61 -7.31
N LEU A 268 -1.55 1.19 -8.57
CA LEU A 268 -0.89 1.97 -9.62
C LEU A 268 -1.63 3.28 -9.89
N LEU A 269 -2.94 3.22 -10.04
CA LEU A 269 -3.76 4.40 -10.36
C LEU A 269 -3.82 5.42 -9.21
N ALA A 270 -3.81 4.98 -7.95
CA ALA A 270 -3.66 5.89 -6.81
C ALA A 270 -2.34 6.68 -6.90
N LYS A 271 -1.24 6.00 -7.21
CA LYS A 271 0.07 6.65 -7.41
C LYS A 271 0.05 7.63 -8.58
N TYR A 272 -0.61 7.30 -9.70
CA TYR A 272 -0.76 8.23 -10.84
C TYR A 272 -1.50 9.50 -10.43
N LEU A 273 -2.59 9.38 -9.69
CA LEU A 273 -3.33 10.54 -9.19
C LEU A 273 -2.44 11.43 -8.32
N TRP A 274 -1.72 10.85 -7.36
CA TRP A 274 -0.85 11.61 -6.46
C TRP A 274 0.35 12.23 -7.18
N CYS A 275 1.04 11.47 -8.03
CA CYS A 275 2.18 11.99 -8.81
C CYS A 275 1.76 13.09 -9.79
N GLY A 276 0.54 13.01 -10.33
CA GLY A 276 -0.05 14.02 -11.19
C GLY A 276 -0.63 15.24 -10.45
N GLY A 277 -0.62 15.23 -9.12
CA GLY A 277 -1.23 16.29 -8.31
C GLY A 277 -2.76 16.32 -8.39
N VAL A 278 -3.39 15.19 -8.73
CA VAL A 278 -4.85 15.08 -8.84
C VAL A 278 -5.43 14.66 -7.49
N GLU A 279 -6.37 15.45 -7.00
CA GLU A 279 -7.01 15.21 -5.72
C GLU A 279 -7.84 13.91 -5.75
N VAL A 280 -7.65 13.07 -4.73
CA VAL A 280 -8.45 11.87 -4.50
C VAL A 280 -9.50 12.20 -3.45
N ASP A 281 -10.77 12.23 -3.85
CA ASP A 281 -11.89 12.45 -2.95
C ASP A 281 -12.17 11.21 -2.08
N PRO A 282 -12.91 11.36 -0.95
CA PRO A 282 -13.14 10.26 -0.02
C PRO A 282 -13.82 9.03 -0.63
N THR A 283 -14.69 9.23 -1.62
CA THR A 283 -15.41 8.15 -2.31
C THR A 283 -14.47 7.34 -3.18
N LEU A 284 -13.66 8.03 -4.00
CA LEU A 284 -12.66 7.36 -4.85
C LEU A 284 -11.57 6.69 -4.01
N ALA A 285 -11.18 7.30 -2.89
CA ALA A 285 -10.22 6.68 -1.97
C ALA A 285 -10.76 5.36 -1.38
N ALA A 286 -12.02 5.33 -0.96
CA ALA A 286 -12.68 4.12 -0.49
C ALA A 286 -12.79 3.05 -1.58
N ALA A 287 -13.11 3.45 -2.81
CA ALA A 287 -13.21 2.55 -3.94
C ALA A 287 -11.85 1.92 -4.30
N LEU A 288 -10.78 2.72 -4.40
CA LEU A 288 -9.41 2.24 -4.66
C LEU A 288 -8.92 1.33 -3.52
N ALA A 289 -9.19 1.69 -2.26
CA ALA A 289 -8.88 0.83 -1.12
C ALA A 289 -9.61 -0.51 -1.20
N MET A 290 -10.88 -0.51 -1.61
CA MET A 290 -11.65 -1.74 -1.82
C MET A 290 -11.10 -2.59 -2.96
N GLY A 291 -10.66 -1.98 -4.06
CA GLY A 291 -9.98 -2.66 -5.17
C GLY A 291 -8.75 -3.42 -4.67
N ILE A 292 -7.88 -2.76 -3.88
CA ILE A 292 -6.70 -3.41 -3.29
C ILE A 292 -7.11 -4.58 -2.38
N VAL A 293 -8.10 -4.39 -1.51
CA VAL A 293 -8.56 -5.42 -0.56
C VAL A 293 -9.10 -6.66 -1.29
N THR A 294 -9.93 -6.46 -2.32
CA THR A 294 -10.57 -7.57 -3.04
C THR A 294 -9.56 -8.36 -3.85
N ASP A 295 -8.69 -7.69 -4.57
CA ASP A 295 -7.74 -8.35 -5.47
C ASP A 295 -6.62 -9.08 -4.73
N THR A 296 -6.23 -8.53 -3.57
CA THR A 296 -5.27 -9.18 -2.67
C THR A 296 -5.91 -10.22 -1.75
N LEU A 297 -7.21 -10.52 -1.89
CA LEU A 297 -7.96 -11.39 -0.97
C LEU A 297 -7.67 -11.02 0.50
N TYR A 298 -7.97 -9.77 0.85
CA TYR A 298 -7.72 -9.24 2.20
C TYR A 298 -6.25 -9.35 2.65
N PHE A 299 -5.33 -8.98 1.76
CA PHE A 299 -3.88 -9.01 1.98
C PHE A 299 -3.30 -10.41 2.22
N THR A 300 -3.95 -11.45 1.72
CA THR A 300 -3.48 -12.83 1.84
C THR A 300 -2.85 -13.38 0.56
N ARG A 301 -2.98 -12.66 -0.57
CA ARG A 301 -2.47 -13.08 -1.88
C ARG A 301 -1.81 -11.94 -2.64
N GLY A 302 -0.61 -12.16 -3.13
CA GLY A 302 0.06 -11.26 -4.08
C GLY A 302 0.38 -9.85 -3.58
N VAL A 303 0.33 -9.63 -2.28
CA VAL A 303 0.56 -8.32 -1.66
C VAL A 303 2.00 -7.89 -1.81
N THR A 304 2.21 -6.65 -2.21
CA THR A 304 3.51 -6.00 -2.22
C THR A 304 3.58 -4.93 -1.12
N ARG A 305 4.78 -4.46 -0.83
CA ARG A 305 4.99 -3.32 0.08
C ARG A 305 4.25 -2.07 -0.42
N LEU A 306 4.26 -1.84 -1.73
CA LEU A 306 3.60 -0.70 -2.35
C LEU A 306 2.08 -0.71 -2.09
N ASP A 307 1.43 -1.88 -2.14
CA ASP A 307 0.00 -2.00 -1.86
C ASP A 307 -0.35 -1.57 -0.44
N LEU A 308 0.46 -1.99 0.54
CA LEU A 308 0.26 -1.62 1.94
C LEU A 308 0.46 -0.12 2.18
N GLU A 309 1.50 0.48 1.59
CA GLU A 309 1.78 1.92 1.69
C GLU A 309 0.66 2.75 1.04
N VAL A 310 0.21 2.35 -0.14
CA VAL A 310 -0.88 3.02 -0.86
C VAL A 310 -2.20 2.86 -0.10
N PHE A 311 -2.51 1.65 0.37
CA PHE A 311 -3.71 1.39 1.14
C PHE A 311 -3.77 2.24 2.41
N GLN A 312 -2.68 2.34 3.16
CA GLN A 312 -2.60 3.21 4.34
C GLN A 312 -2.91 4.66 3.99
N GLN A 313 -2.31 5.20 2.92
CA GLN A 313 -2.55 6.58 2.49
C GLN A 313 -3.99 6.82 1.99
N LEU A 314 -4.59 5.80 1.35
CA LEU A 314 -6.00 5.86 0.95
C LEU A 314 -6.93 5.90 2.17
N LEU A 315 -6.66 5.09 3.20
CA LEU A 315 -7.47 5.07 4.43
C LEU A 315 -7.48 6.42 5.17
N GLU A 316 -6.42 7.21 5.09
CA GLU A 316 -6.37 8.55 5.69
C GLU A 316 -7.39 9.53 5.06
N LYS A 317 -7.85 9.24 3.84
CA LYS A 317 -8.77 10.09 3.06
C LYS A 317 -10.12 9.43 2.83
N ALA A 318 -10.19 8.10 2.90
CA ALA A 318 -11.38 7.32 2.54
C ALA A 318 -12.57 7.61 3.45
N ASP A 319 -13.76 7.56 2.88
CA ASP A 319 -14.99 7.40 3.64
C ASP A 319 -15.05 5.96 4.18
N LEU A 320 -14.76 5.80 5.47
CA LEU A 320 -14.69 4.49 6.12
C LEU A 320 -16.05 3.81 6.26
N ASP A 321 -17.14 4.56 6.37
CA ASP A 321 -18.48 3.99 6.42
C ASP A 321 -18.85 3.41 5.06
N LEU A 322 -18.45 4.10 4.02
CA LEU A 322 -18.56 3.62 2.66
C LEU A 322 -17.73 2.36 2.41
N LEU A 323 -16.46 2.37 2.80
CA LEU A 323 -15.59 1.21 2.68
C LEU A 323 -16.18 0.00 3.42
N ARG A 324 -16.74 0.21 4.61
CA ARG A 324 -17.43 -0.84 5.37
C ARG A 324 -18.65 -1.38 4.63
N SER A 325 -19.45 -0.53 4.01
CA SER A 325 -20.63 -0.93 3.25
C SER A 325 -20.27 -1.76 2.00
N LEU A 326 -19.15 -1.45 1.36
CA LEU A 326 -18.61 -2.22 0.24
C LEU A 326 -18.09 -3.59 0.69
N HIS A 327 -17.44 -3.64 1.86
CA HIS A 327 -16.88 -4.88 2.40
C HIS A 327 -17.94 -5.88 2.86
N SER A 328 -19.00 -5.41 3.49
CA SER A 328 -20.06 -6.26 4.08
C SER A 328 -21.42 -5.87 3.52
N PRO A 329 -21.72 -6.24 2.28
CA PRO A 329 -23.00 -5.92 1.69
C PRO A 329 -24.12 -6.60 2.47
N LEU A 330 -25.21 -5.87 2.71
CA LEU A 330 -26.42 -6.43 3.27
C LEU A 330 -27.00 -7.44 2.28
N LEU A 331 -27.05 -8.70 2.69
CA LEU A 331 -27.75 -9.74 1.91
C LEU A 331 -29.22 -9.35 1.74
N SER A 332 -29.71 -9.40 0.51
CA SER A 332 -31.15 -9.28 0.28
C SER A 332 -31.88 -10.44 0.97
N LYS A 333 -33.14 -10.25 1.31
CA LYS A 333 -33.94 -11.32 1.91
C LYS A 333 -33.95 -12.58 1.02
N SER A 334 -34.06 -12.41 -0.30
CA SER A 334 -34.01 -13.51 -1.27
C SER A 334 -32.66 -14.22 -1.29
N ALA A 335 -31.54 -13.48 -1.21
CA ALA A 335 -30.21 -14.07 -1.10
C ALA A 335 -30.02 -14.83 0.21
N PHE A 336 -30.56 -14.31 1.32
CA PHE A 336 -30.53 -14.98 2.61
C PHE A 336 -31.37 -16.27 2.61
N ASP A 337 -32.57 -16.25 2.03
CA ASP A 337 -33.44 -17.44 1.89
C ASP A 337 -32.76 -18.48 0.99
N SER A 338 -32.10 -18.07 -0.09
CA SER A 338 -31.31 -18.92 -0.97
C SER A 338 -30.13 -19.57 -0.26
N LEU A 339 -29.37 -18.78 0.55
CA LEU A 339 -28.28 -19.29 1.37
C LEU A 339 -28.79 -20.34 2.40
N ALA A 340 -29.86 -20.03 3.11
CA ALA A 340 -30.45 -20.94 4.09
C ALA A 340 -30.90 -22.26 3.41
N SER A 341 -31.45 -22.17 2.20
CA SER A 341 -31.84 -23.33 1.39
C SER A 341 -30.61 -24.13 0.91
N ALA A 342 -29.58 -23.46 0.49
CA ALA A 342 -28.30 -24.02 0.08
C ALA A 342 -27.66 -24.85 1.19
N LEU A 343 -27.54 -24.25 2.41
CA LEU A 343 -26.98 -24.91 3.58
C LEU A 343 -27.75 -26.20 3.96
N LYS A 344 -29.08 -26.19 3.86
CA LYS A 344 -29.88 -27.37 4.13
C LYS A 344 -29.69 -28.51 3.09
N ARG A 345 -29.34 -28.18 1.85
CA ARG A 345 -29.16 -29.10 0.74
C ARG A 345 -27.69 -29.45 0.46
N ALA A 346 -26.76 -28.80 1.14
CA ALA A 346 -25.34 -29.06 0.95
C ALA A 346 -24.98 -30.50 1.32
N LYS A 347 -24.18 -31.12 0.46
CA LYS A 347 -23.59 -32.44 0.69
C LYS A 347 -22.09 -32.31 0.55
N ILE A 348 -21.38 -32.88 1.50
CA ILE A 348 -19.92 -32.98 1.45
C ILE A 348 -19.59 -34.33 0.82
N VAL A 349 -18.89 -34.30 -0.31
CA VAL A 349 -18.36 -35.47 -0.98
C VAL A 349 -16.87 -35.29 -1.12
N GLU A 350 -16.10 -36.06 -0.36
CA GLU A 350 -14.66 -35.90 -0.21
C GLU A 350 -14.31 -34.47 0.28
N ASN A 351 -13.60 -33.68 -0.52
CA ASN A 351 -13.24 -32.31 -0.23
C ASN A 351 -14.08 -31.27 -1.00
N CYS A 352 -15.22 -31.68 -1.53
CA CYS A 352 -16.09 -30.80 -2.33
C CYS A 352 -17.44 -30.60 -1.65
N PHE A 353 -17.90 -29.34 -1.61
CA PHE A 353 -19.31 -29.04 -1.33
C PHE A 353 -20.13 -29.12 -2.61
N LEU A 354 -21.14 -30.03 -2.61
CA LEU A 354 -22.10 -30.11 -3.68
C LEU A 354 -23.45 -29.56 -3.19
N VAL A 355 -23.89 -28.49 -3.86
CA VAL A 355 -25.13 -27.81 -3.49
C VAL A 355 -26.03 -27.66 -4.69
N ASN A 356 -27.23 -28.21 -4.59
CA ASN A 356 -28.29 -27.97 -5.59
C ASN A 356 -29.16 -26.81 -5.10
N LEU A 357 -29.04 -25.67 -5.76
CA LEU A 357 -29.76 -24.45 -5.39
C LEU A 357 -31.20 -24.42 -5.89
N GLY A 358 -31.58 -25.33 -6.80
CA GLY A 358 -32.91 -25.37 -7.45
C GLY A 358 -33.08 -24.18 -8.40
N GLU A 359 -34.32 -23.70 -8.53
CA GLU A 359 -34.60 -22.44 -9.24
C GLU A 359 -34.18 -21.27 -8.40
N ILE A 360 -33.35 -20.40 -8.96
CA ILE A 360 -32.83 -19.19 -8.31
C ILE A 360 -33.39 -17.99 -9.08
N GLU A 361 -34.06 -17.09 -8.37
CA GLU A 361 -34.56 -15.83 -8.94
C GLU A 361 -33.41 -14.87 -9.20
N ASP A 362 -32.36 -14.92 -8.37
CA ASP A 362 -31.18 -14.05 -8.44
C ASP A 362 -29.92 -14.89 -8.67
N SER A 363 -29.44 -14.91 -9.91
CA SER A 363 -28.21 -15.62 -10.29
C SER A 363 -26.97 -15.12 -9.55
N GLU A 364 -27.02 -13.91 -8.98
CA GLU A 364 -25.92 -13.31 -8.22
C GLU A 364 -25.77 -13.90 -6.81
N ALA A 365 -26.80 -14.57 -6.30
CA ALA A 365 -26.69 -15.32 -5.05
C ALA A 365 -25.75 -16.54 -5.18
N VAL A 366 -25.54 -17.07 -6.39
CA VAL A 366 -24.73 -18.28 -6.60
C VAL A 366 -23.26 -18.09 -6.17
N PRO A 367 -22.51 -17.08 -6.67
CA PRO A 367 -21.14 -16.85 -6.23
C PRO A 367 -21.06 -16.49 -4.75
N GLN A 368 -22.00 -15.70 -4.22
CA GLN A 368 -22.01 -15.34 -2.78
C GLN A 368 -22.21 -16.57 -1.88
N ILE A 369 -23.08 -17.51 -2.30
CA ILE A 369 -23.28 -18.79 -1.58
C ILE A 369 -22.01 -19.64 -1.65
N ALA A 370 -21.35 -19.69 -2.83
CA ALA A 370 -20.11 -20.43 -2.99
C ALA A 370 -19.01 -19.88 -2.09
N ASP A 371 -18.82 -18.56 -2.05
CA ASP A 371 -17.83 -17.90 -1.18
C ASP A 371 -18.11 -18.15 0.31
N PHE A 372 -19.39 -18.12 0.71
CA PHE A 372 -19.78 -18.41 2.08
C PHE A 372 -19.49 -19.88 2.49
N LEU A 373 -19.65 -20.81 1.57
CA LEU A 373 -19.39 -22.23 1.83
C LEU A 373 -17.89 -22.57 1.82
N LEU A 374 -17.03 -21.70 1.31
CA LEU A 374 -15.58 -21.87 1.29
C LEU A 374 -14.89 -21.27 2.54
N GLN A 375 -15.59 -20.48 3.34
CA GLN A 375 -15.12 -19.95 4.63
C GLN A 375 -15.26 -20.98 5.75
#